data_84806adf5c6e42cdc2e9eedff1b56794
#
_entry.id   84806adf5c6e42cdc2e9eedff1b56794
#
_cell.length_a   1.000
_cell.length_b   1.000
_cell.length_c   1.000
_cell.angle_alpha   90.00
_cell.angle_beta   90.00
_cell.angle_gamma   90.00
#
_symmetry.space_group_name_H-M   'P 1'
#
loop_
_entity.id
_entity.type
_entity.pdbx_description
1 polymer ?
#
loop_
_entity_poly.entity_id
_entity_poly.type
_entity_poly.pdbx_seq_one_letter_code
_entity_poly.pdbx_strand_id
1 'polypeptide(L)'
;ADIAIELPTLYSLGSAQLFGTGSIRMVKALHIDALSFGSETANLDALLDIAKRMDCESTQTVLHTYINEGMSYGSAFRKALDTEILNTPNALLGLEYIRAGLTYYPSLKYIPILRTSDHHDATITKDFPSGTALRKLISDIATDNDNRNKNSIYTSTDIDTTTSTSTNTNTNTNTNSTATVTTLTKLNALNSKIKLQLQSIVPKTIADDMTNIISNGAYVNYNRYYDMLHTLSRRTSTKELESFGEFNEGIEHLWSKAAQQPTWNLAMKQIKSKRYTYARLQRMGAYLTLGIQKDLLQSAMQEGPQYARLLAFNDRGSQWLRNDFEIPLIQKW
;
A
#
# COMPACT_ATOMS: atom_id res chain seq x y z
N ALA A 1 -12.29 -17.46 -2.93
CA ALA A 1 -12.86 -16.80 -1.75
C ALA A 1 -14.36 -16.66 -1.93
N ASP A 2 -15.14 -16.86 -0.88
CA ASP A 2 -16.59 -16.77 -0.93
C ASP A 2 -17.07 -15.33 -0.66
N ILE A 3 -16.24 -14.55 0.08
CA ILE A 3 -16.49 -13.15 0.40
C ILE A 3 -15.16 -12.39 0.38
N ALA A 4 -15.18 -11.16 -0.10
CA ALA A 4 -14.09 -10.21 0.02
C ALA A 4 -14.55 -8.99 0.83
N ILE A 5 -13.84 -8.70 1.92
CA ILE A 5 -14.12 -7.58 2.82
C ILE A 5 -12.88 -6.71 2.91
N GLU A 6 -13.08 -5.39 2.86
CA GLU A 6 -12.02 -4.39 3.00
C GLU A 6 -11.73 -4.11 4.47
N LEU A 7 -10.47 -4.17 4.85
CA LEU A 7 -10.02 -3.59 6.11
C LEU A 7 -9.99 -2.06 5.96
N PRO A 8 -10.66 -1.28 6.82
CA PRO A 8 -10.70 0.18 6.69
C PRO A 8 -9.32 0.82 6.60
N THR A 9 -9.21 1.89 5.83
CA THR A 9 -7.96 2.57 5.48
C THR A 9 -7.07 2.90 6.68
N LEU A 10 -7.66 3.30 7.80
CA LEU A 10 -6.91 3.60 9.03
C LEU A 10 -6.06 2.43 9.51
N TYR A 11 -6.58 1.22 9.43
CA TYR A 11 -5.87 0.00 9.86
C TYR A 11 -4.93 -0.49 8.76
N SER A 12 -5.37 -0.47 7.51
CA SER A 12 -4.57 -0.96 6.37
C SER A 12 -3.33 -0.13 6.10
N LEU A 13 -3.33 1.16 6.45
CA LEU A 13 -2.17 2.05 6.43
C LEU A 13 -1.38 2.06 7.73
N GLY A 14 -1.88 1.38 8.77
CA GLY A 14 -1.31 1.41 10.10
C GLY A 14 0.06 0.73 10.24
N SER A 15 0.64 0.86 11.43
CA SER A 15 1.74 0.00 11.86
C SER A 15 1.27 -1.46 11.91
N ALA A 16 2.20 -2.43 11.97
CA ALA A 16 1.83 -3.84 12.11
C ALA A 16 0.90 -4.08 13.31
N GLN A 17 1.11 -3.37 14.41
CA GLN A 17 0.24 -3.42 15.59
C GLN A 17 -1.17 -2.91 15.30
N LEU A 18 -1.34 -1.73 14.70
CA LEU A 18 -2.65 -1.17 14.38
C LEU A 18 -3.37 -2.04 13.33
N PHE A 19 -2.64 -2.50 12.32
CA PHE A 19 -3.15 -3.42 11.31
C PHE A 19 -3.63 -4.73 11.93
N GLY A 20 -2.81 -5.35 12.80
CA GLY A 20 -3.15 -6.59 13.52
C GLY A 20 -4.37 -6.42 14.42
N THR A 21 -4.39 -5.36 15.23
CA THR A 21 -5.53 -5.04 16.11
C THR A 21 -6.82 -4.84 15.34
N GLY A 22 -6.80 -4.04 14.27
CA GLY A 22 -7.98 -3.80 13.44
C GLY A 22 -8.48 -5.06 12.75
N SER A 23 -7.56 -5.87 12.22
CA SER A 23 -7.89 -7.14 11.58
C SER A 23 -8.56 -8.12 12.54
N ILE A 24 -7.99 -8.32 13.73
CA ILE A 24 -8.54 -9.26 14.73
C ILE A 24 -9.88 -8.79 15.28
N ARG A 25 -10.04 -7.52 15.55
CA ARG A 25 -11.32 -6.98 16.03
C ARG A 25 -12.40 -7.06 14.95
N MET A 26 -12.04 -6.89 13.67
CA MET A 26 -12.96 -7.13 12.56
C MET A 26 -13.34 -8.62 12.45
N VAL A 27 -12.36 -9.52 12.51
CA VAL A 27 -12.56 -10.98 12.48
C VAL A 27 -13.48 -11.42 13.61
N LYS A 28 -13.32 -10.87 14.82
CA LYS A 28 -14.22 -11.10 15.96
C LYS A 28 -15.63 -10.60 15.67
N ALA A 29 -15.76 -9.33 15.26
CA ALA A 29 -17.06 -8.71 15.00
C ALA A 29 -17.86 -9.40 13.87
N LEU A 30 -17.16 -10.10 12.99
CA LEU A 30 -17.72 -10.91 11.90
C LEU A 30 -17.86 -12.40 12.26
N HIS A 31 -17.60 -12.79 13.51
CA HIS A 31 -17.72 -14.16 14.02
C HIS A 31 -16.93 -15.19 13.21
N ILE A 32 -15.69 -14.83 12.83
CA ILE A 32 -14.78 -15.72 12.08
C ILE A 32 -14.00 -16.60 13.05
N ASP A 33 -14.01 -17.91 12.87
CA ASP A 33 -13.41 -18.88 13.80
C ASP A 33 -11.92 -19.10 13.63
N ALA A 34 -11.38 -18.81 12.44
CA ALA A 34 -9.98 -19.06 12.12
C ALA A 34 -9.39 -17.99 11.20
N LEU A 35 -8.15 -17.61 11.49
CA LEU A 35 -7.36 -16.70 10.66
C LEU A 35 -6.19 -17.45 10.02
N SER A 36 -6.14 -17.49 8.70
CA SER A 36 -5.00 -17.98 7.95
C SER A 36 -4.15 -16.81 7.43
N PHE A 37 -2.84 -16.91 7.56
CA PHE A 37 -1.90 -15.89 7.09
C PHE A 37 -0.57 -16.51 6.62
N GLY A 38 0.05 -15.86 5.63
CA GLY A 38 1.39 -16.25 5.17
C GLY A 38 2.47 -15.80 6.13
N SER A 39 3.41 -16.69 6.47
CA SER A 39 4.55 -16.39 7.34
C SER A 39 5.81 -17.10 6.85
N GLU A 40 6.99 -16.61 7.19
CA GLU A 40 8.27 -17.26 6.93
C GLU A 40 8.51 -18.44 7.88
N THR A 41 7.68 -18.60 8.90
CA THR A 41 7.63 -19.79 9.77
C THR A 41 6.19 -20.27 9.93
N ALA A 42 6.00 -21.60 9.85
CA ALA A 42 4.71 -22.23 10.11
C ALA A 42 4.64 -22.82 11.55
N ASN A 43 5.65 -22.60 12.37
CA ASN A 43 5.67 -23.08 13.75
C ASN A 43 4.77 -22.20 14.63
N LEU A 44 3.52 -22.61 14.79
CA LEU A 44 2.52 -21.87 15.56
C LEU A 44 2.88 -21.77 17.05
N ASP A 45 3.45 -22.82 17.64
CA ASP A 45 3.82 -22.82 19.07
C ASP A 45 4.89 -21.78 19.36
N ALA A 46 5.91 -21.67 18.49
CA ALA A 46 6.93 -20.65 18.59
C ALA A 46 6.34 -19.23 18.44
N LEU A 47 5.42 -19.03 17.51
CA LEU A 47 4.75 -17.75 17.32
C LEU A 47 3.89 -17.37 18.54
N LEU A 48 3.16 -18.34 19.13
CA LEU A 48 2.36 -18.13 20.35
C LEU A 48 3.23 -17.78 21.56
N ASP A 49 4.35 -18.47 21.75
CA ASP A 49 5.29 -18.18 22.84
C ASP A 49 5.84 -16.75 22.72
N ILE A 50 6.32 -16.38 21.55
CA ILE A 50 6.85 -15.03 21.31
C ILE A 50 5.77 -13.97 21.52
N ALA A 51 4.56 -14.17 20.98
CA ALA A 51 3.46 -13.22 21.12
C ALA A 51 3.09 -12.98 22.58
N LYS A 52 3.05 -14.03 23.42
CA LYS A 52 2.85 -13.90 24.86
C LYS A 52 3.95 -13.12 25.55
N ARG A 53 5.21 -13.39 25.16
CA ARG A 53 6.38 -12.70 25.73
C ARG A 53 6.45 -11.23 25.34
N MET A 54 5.89 -10.84 24.19
CA MET A 54 5.88 -9.45 23.74
C MET A 54 5.23 -8.49 24.74
N ASP A 55 4.19 -8.92 25.46
CA ASP A 55 3.46 -8.10 26.45
C ASP A 55 3.92 -8.29 27.90
N CYS A 56 4.94 -9.12 28.15
CA CYS A 56 5.50 -9.27 29.48
C CYS A 56 6.20 -7.97 29.93
N GLU A 57 6.02 -7.57 31.17
CA GLU A 57 6.59 -6.35 31.75
C GLU A 57 8.12 -6.26 31.58
N SER A 58 8.82 -7.37 31.74
CA SER A 58 10.27 -7.46 31.52
C SER A 58 10.64 -7.13 30.08
N THR A 59 9.93 -7.65 29.11
CA THR A 59 10.16 -7.39 27.68
C THR A 59 9.85 -5.92 27.35
N GLN A 60 8.77 -5.36 27.87
CA GLN A 60 8.39 -3.97 27.64
C GLN A 60 9.43 -3.00 28.24
N THR A 61 9.95 -3.26 29.41
CA THR A 61 11.01 -2.45 30.02
C THR A 61 12.27 -2.42 29.15
N VAL A 62 12.73 -3.57 28.68
CA VAL A 62 13.91 -3.69 27.81
C VAL A 62 13.63 -3.05 26.45
N LEU A 63 12.44 -3.24 25.90
CA LEU A 63 11.98 -2.59 24.65
C LEU A 63 12.07 -1.07 24.72
N HIS A 64 11.53 -0.47 25.79
CA HIS A 64 11.59 0.97 26.00
C HIS A 64 13.03 1.50 26.10
N THR A 65 13.93 0.77 26.75
CA THR A 65 15.35 1.10 26.79
C THR A 65 15.95 1.17 25.40
N TYR A 66 15.73 0.17 24.55
CA TYR A 66 16.27 0.15 23.19
C TYR A 66 15.63 1.20 22.27
N ILE A 67 14.34 1.52 22.45
CA ILE A 67 13.70 2.62 21.71
C ILE A 67 14.32 3.97 22.10
N ASN A 68 14.58 4.20 23.39
CA ASN A 68 15.24 5.42 23.89
C ASN A 68 16.68 5.55 23.37
N GLU A 69 17.38 4.43 23.14
CA GLU A 69 18.67 4.40 22.48
C GLU A 69 18.59 4.65 20.95
N GLY A 70 17.40 4.90 20.41
CA GLY A 70 17.19 5.26 18.99
C GLY A 70 16.96 4.08 18.05
N MET A 71 16.67 2.89 18.57
CA MET A 71 16.30 1.75 17.73
C MET A 71 14.89 1.90 17.15
N SER A 72 14.64 1.31 15.97
CA SER A 72 13.28 1.14 15.47
C SER A 72 12.54 0.08 16.31
N TYR A 73 11.19 0.22 16.41
CA TYR A 73 10.33 -0.69 17.18
C TYR A 73 10.61 -2.17 16.88
N GLY A 74 10.63 -2.58 15.60
CA GLY A 74 10.88 -3.97 15.22
C GLY A 74 12.29 -4.45 15.60
N SER A 75 13.31 -3.59 15.48
CA SER A 75 14.69 -3.93 15.90
C SER A 75 14.83 -4.03 17.43
N ALA A 76 14.13 -3.16 18.15
CA ALA A 76 14.11 -3.16 19.60
C ALA A 76 13.41 -4.44 20.15
N PHE A 77 12.26 -4.82 19.57
CA PHE A 77 11.60 -6.08 19.95
C PHE A 77 12.43 -7.31 19.67
N ARG A 78 13.04 -7.40 18.49
CA ARG A 78 13.95 -8.50 18.15
C ARG A 78 15.04 -8.68 19.18
N LYS A 79 15.67 -7.57 19.58
CA LYS A 79 16.74 -7.59 20.57
C LYS A 79 16.22 -7.92 21.97
N ALA A 80 15.04 -7.40 22.35
CA ALA A 80 14.44 -7.66 23.65
C ALA A 80 13.98 -9.11 23.83
N LEU A 81 13.54 -9.76 22.76
CA LEU A 81 13.05 -11.14 22.77
C LEU A 81 14.10 -12.17 22.38
N ASP A 82 15.28 -11.71 21.94
CA ASP A 82 16.37 -12.56 21.44
C ASP A 82 15.88 -13.61 20.42
N THR A 83 15.21 -13.13 19.36
CA THR A 83 14.61 -14.01 18.36
C THR A 83 14.85 -13.51 16.94
N GLU A 84 15.18 -14.44 16.03
CA GLU A 84 15.36 -14.17 14.61
C GLU A 84 14.01 -14.17 13.82
N ILE A 85 12.94 -14.69 14.41
CA ILE A 85 11.62 -14.74 13.78
C ILE A 85 11.13 -13.33 13.42
N LEU A 86 11.46 -12.33 14.21
CA LEU A 86 11.12 -10.92 13.95
C LEU A 86 11.96 -10.25 12.85
N ASN A 87 12.88 -10.96 12.21
CA ASN A 87 13.64 -10.44 11.08
C ASN A 87 12.81 -10.36 9.78
N THR A 88 11.69 -11.05 9.75
CA THR A 88 10.86 -11.16 8.55
C THR A 88 9.54 -10.41 8.72
N PRO A 89 9.12 -9.64 7.72
CA PRO A 89 7.96 -8.76 7.87
C PRO A 89 6.63 -9.51 8.02
N ASN A 90 6.49 -10.71 7.42
CA ASN A 90 5.24 -11.46 7.54
C ASN A 90 5.14 -12.19 8.87
N ALA A 91 6.26 -12.68 9.43
CA ALA A 91 6.26 -13.26 10.77
C ALA A 91 5.95 -12.18 11.83
N LEU A 92 6.51 -10.97 11.69
CA LEU A 92 6.16 -9.84 12.56
C LEU A 92 4.66 -9.53 12.50
N LEU A 93 4.07 -9.49 11.31
CA LEU A 93 2.63 -9.26 11.17
C LEU A 93 1.82 -10.42 11.77
N GLY A 94 2.23 -11.66 11.55
CA GLY A 94 1.63 -12.85 12.16
C GLY A 94 1.65 -12.79 13.70
N LEU A 95 2.75 -12.33 14.28
CA LEU A 95 2.89 -12.13 15.73
C LEU A 95 1.92 -11.04 16.23
N GLU A 96 1.74 -9.94 15.50
CA GLU A 96 0.78 -8.90 15.89
C GLU A 96 -0.68 -9.37 15.76
N TYR A 97 -1.02 -10.26 14.80
CA TYR A 97 -2.31 -10.93 14.78
C TYR A 97 -2.54 -11.79 16.02
N ILE A 98 -1.57 -12.62 16.37
CA ILE A 98 -1.68 -13.51 17.54
C ILE A 98 -1.76 -12.68 18.82
N ARG A 99 -0.91 -11.68 18.99
CA ARG A 99 -0.92 -10.75 20.12
C ARG A 99 -2.27 -10.06 20.30
N ALA A 100 -2.81 -9.48 19.23
CA ALA A 100 -4.13 -8.88 19.24
C ALA A 100 -5.23 -9.93 19.56
N GLY A 101 -5.11 -11.12 19.02
CA GLY A 101 -6.04 -12.20 19.28
C GLY A 101 -6.04 -12.67 20.73
N LEU A 102 -4.89 -12.80 21.36
CA LEU A 102 -4.78 -13.13 22.79
C LEU A 102 -5.54 -12.10 23.66
N THR A 103 -5.55 -10.84 23.22
CA THR A 103 -6.23 -9.74 23.94
C THR A 103 -7.71 -9.65 23.61
N TYR A 104 -8.08 -9.65 22.32
CA TYR A 104 -9.44 -9.30 21.89
C TYR A 104 -10.31 -10.49 21.48
N TYR A 105 -9.69 -11.61 21.06
CA TYR A 105 -10.40 -12.80 20.59
C TYR A 105 -9.65 -14.09 20.93
N PRO A 106 -9.56 -14.50 22.22
CA PRO A 106 -8.72 -15.62 22.67
C PRO A 106 -9.09 -16.99 22.08
N SER A 107 -10.33 -17.17 21.59
CA SER A 107 -10.79 -18.42 20.97
C SER A 107 -10.45 -18.54 19.48
N LEU A 108 -9.88 -17.51 18.85
CA LEU A 108 -9.51 -17.51 17.45
C LEU A 108 -8.42 -18.55 17.17
N LYS A 109 -8.63 -19.35 16.13
CA LYS A 109 -7.64 -20.32 15.65
C LYS A 109 -6.70 -19.67 14.62
N TYR A 110 -5.42 -20.01 14.67
CA TYR A 110 -4.41 -19.48 13.74
C TYR A 110 -3.88 -20.59 12.84
N ILE A 111 -3.75 -20.29 11.54
CA ILE A 111 -3.26 -21.22 10.51
C ILE A 111 -2.15 -20.50 9.73
N PRO A 112 -0.91 -20.50 10.25
CA PRO A 112 0.22 -19.94 9.52
C PRO A 112 0.56 -20.83 8.32
N ILE A 113 0.66 -20.21 7.14
CA ILE A 113 1.05 -20.89 5.89
C ILE A 113 2.49 -20.47 5.56
N LEU A 114 3.37 -21.47 5.39
CA LEU A 114 4.76 -21.22 5.02
C LEU A 114 4.83 -20.57 3.63
N ARG A 115 5.51 -19.42 3.55
CA ARG A 115 5.78 -18.74 2.29
C ARG A 115 6.91 -19.42 1.54
N THR A 116 6.73 -19.59 0.25
CA THR A 116 7.70 -20.20 -0.66
C THR A 116 8.54 -19.18 -1.43
N SER A 117 8.15 -17.89 -1.42
CA SER A 117 8.84 -16.81 -2.15
C SER A 117 9.40 -15.76 -1.19
N ASP A 118 10.59 -15.23 -1.51
CA ASP A 118 11.17 -14.11 -0.77
C ASP A 118 10.33 -12.83 -0.97
N HIS A 119 10.14 -12.06 0.10
CA HIS A 119 9.33 -10.85 0.10
C HIS A 119 9.90 -9.74 -0.81
N HIS A 120 11.21 -9.75 -1.02
CA HIS A 120 11.93 -8.74 -1.81
C HIS A 120 12.27 -9.16 -3.23
N ASP A 121 11.85 -10.35 -3.66
CA ASP A 121 12.09 -10.77 -5.04
C ASP A 121 11.30 -9.88 -6.00
N ALA A 122 12.04 -9.03 -6.73
CA ALA A 122 11.50 -8.16 -7.76
C ALA A 122 11.39 -8.87 -9.13
N THR A 123 11.80 -10.13 -9.19
CA THR A 123 11.71 -10.97 -10.39
C THR A 123 10.37 -11.69 -10.44
N ILE A 124 9.80 -11.73 -11.64
CA ILE A 124 8.56 -12.46 -11.87
C ILE A 124 8.91 -13.92 -12.06
N THR A 125 8.67 -14.72 -11.02
CA THR A 125 8.67 -16.18 -11.14
C THR A 125 7.31 -16.66 -11.64
N LYS A 126 7.29 -17.71 -12.49
CA LYS A 126 6.07 -18.16 -13.18
C LYS A 126 4.93 -18.58 -12.25
N ASP A 127 5.25 -19.09 -11.06
CA ASP A 127 4.25 -19.76 -10.25
C ASP A 127 3.59 -18.86 -9.17
N PHE A 128 4.33 -17.95 -8.51
CA PHE A 128 3.77 -17.05 -7.49
C PHE A 128 4.61 -15.77 -7.38
N PRO A 129 4.37 -14.76 -8.25
CA PRO A 129 5.11 -13.51 -8.17
C PRO A 129 4.80 -12.76 -6.87
N SER A 130 5.81 -12.13 -6.30
CA SER A 130 5.62 -11.27 -5.13
C SER A 130 4.76 -10.04 -5.48
N GLY A 131 4.01 -9.50 -4.51
CA GLY A 131 3.28 -8.24 -4.72
C GLY A 131 4.20 -7.07 -5.14
N THR A 132 5.48 -7.12 -4.76
CA THR A 132 6.51 -6.14 -5.18
C THR A 132 6.82 -6.28 -6.66
N ALA A 133 6.99 -7.50 -7.17
CA ALA A 133 7.22 -7.76 -8.59
C ALA A 133 6.03 -7.30 -9.46
N LEU A 134 4.79 -7.58 -9.00
CA LEU A 134 3.57 -7.13 -9.69
C LEU A 134 3.44 -5.62 -9.71
N ARG A 135 3.64 -4.94 -8.57
CA ARG A 135 3.59 -3.47 -8.51
C ARG A 135 4.65 -2.83 -9.38
N LYS A 136 5.86 -3.39 -9.43
CA LYS A 136 6.93 -2.93 -10.31
C LYS A 136 6.54 -3.09 -11.77
N LEU A 137 6.05 -4.25 -12.18
CA LEU A 137 5.59 -4.49 -13.56
C LEU A 137 4.52 -3.46 -13.97
N ILE A 138 3.50 -3.24 -13.15
CA ILE A 138 2.44 -2.26 -13.41
C ILE A 138 3.01 -0.85 -13.52
N SER A 139 3.93 -0.47 -12.63
CA SER A 139 4.58 0.84 -12.64
C SER A 139 5.44 1.06 -13.89
N ASP A 140 6.21 0.06 -14.31
CA ASP A 140 7.07 0.13 -15.50
C ASP A 140 6.21 0.28 -16.77
N ILE A 141 5.16 -0.52 -16.90
CA ILE A 141 4.18 -0.45 -17.99
C ILE A 141 3.50 0.93 -18.03
N ALA A 142 3.08 1.41 -16.88
CA ALA A 142 2.38 2.68 -16.74
C ALA A 142 3.27 3.88 -17.10
N THR A 143 4.54 3.85 -16.69
CA THR A 143 5.52 4.88 -17.00
C THR A 143 5.83 4.94 -18.49
N ASP A 144 5.93 3.79 -19.14
CA ASP A 144 6.11 3.70 -20.60
C ASP A 144 4.91 4.32 -21.34
N ASN A 145 3.71 4.11 -20.84
CA ASN A 145 2.48 4.67 -21.41
C ASN A 145 2.41 6.20 -21.23
N ASP A 146 2.72 6.72 -20.04
CA ASP A 146 2.77 8.16 -19.75
C ASP A 146 3.81 8.90 -20.60
N ASN A 147 5.01 8.35 -20.78
CA ASN A 147 6.08 8.95 -21.59
C ASN A 147 5.70 9.01 -23.08
N ARG A 148 4.99 8.01 -23.58
CA ARG A 148 4.54 7.98 -24.99
C ARG A 148 3.39 8.97 -25.23
N ASN A 149 2.46 9.09 -24.28
CA ASN A 149 1.38 10.07 -24.36
C ASN A 149 1.93 11.51 -24.34
N LYS A 150 2.92 11.81 -23.52
CA LYS A 150 3.61 13.13 -23.54
C LYS A 150 4.24 13.42 -24.89
N ASN A 151 4.99 12.47 -25.48
CA ASN A 151 5.61 12.65 -26.78
C ASN A 151 4.59 12.81 -27.92
N SER A 152 3.40 12.21 -27.82
CA SER A 152 2.31 12.39 -28.78
C SER A 152 1.67 13.79 -28.70
N ILE A 153 1.60 14.37 -27.50
CA ILE A 153 1.06 15.74 -27.30
C ILE A 153 2.03 16.79 -27.83
N TYR A 154 3.34 16.61 -27.62
CA TYR A 154 4.37 17.55 -28.11
C TYR A 154 4.51 17.53 -29.63
N THR A 155 4.24 16.41 -30.31
CA THR A 155 4.24 16.33 -31.77
C THR A 155 2.99 16.91 -32.41
N SER A 156 1.90 17.15 -31.67
CA SER A 156 0.68 17.78 -32.15
C SER A 156 0.61 19.29 -31.90
N THR A 157 1.52 19.87 -31.10
CA THR A 157 1.55 21.31 -30.76
C THR A 157 2.61 22.11 -31.53
N ASP A 158 3.43 21.48 -32.38
CA ASP A 158 4.41 22.15 -33.23
C ASP A 158 3.85 22.59 -34.60
N ILE A 159 2.54 22.78 -34.74
CA ILE A 159 1.93 23.41 -35.91
C ILE A 159 1.14 24.63 -35.43
N ASP A 160 1.75 25.77 -35.68
CA ASP A 160 1.24 27.13 -35.80
C ASP A 160 1.85 28.16 -34.86
N THR A 161 3.01 28.63 -35.26
CA THR A 161 3.36 30.06 -35.17
C THR A 161 4.41 30.40 -36.23
N THR A 162 3.99 30.62 -37.49
CA THR A 162 4.62 31.52 -38.38
C THR A 162 3.66 32.03 -39.48
N THR A 163 3.36 33.31 -39.37
CA THR A 163 3.17 34.30 -40.45
C THR A 163 2.20 34.01 -41.60
N SER A 164 1.10 34.77 -41.57
CA SER A 164 0.26 35.15 -42.70
C SER A 164 1.04 35.63 -43.93
N THR A 165 0.93 34.95 -45.04
CA THR A 165 0.90 35.57 -46.38
C THR A 165 0.02 34.71 -47.31
N SER A 166 -0.95 35.35 -47.86
CA SER A 166 -1.97 34.83 -48.77
C SER A 166 -1.38 34.33 -50.10
N THR A 167 -1.64 33.06 -50.45
CA THR A 167 -1.90 32.68 -51.86
C THR A 167 -2.74 31.39 -51.89
N ASN A 168 -3.88 31.48 -52.59
CA ASN A 168 -4.75 30.38 -52.90
C ASN A 168 -4.04 29.30 -53.74
N THR A 169 -4.04 28.07 -53.26
CA THR A 169 -4.08 26.86 -54.10
C THR A 169 -4.68 25.70 -53.29
N ASN A 170 -5.84 25.22 -53.76
CA ASN A 170 -6.47 23.99 -53.31
C ASN A 170 -5.58 22.79 -53.52
N THR A 171 -5.10 22.15 -52.46
CA THR A 171 -4.72 20.76 -52.48
C THR A 171 -5.17 20.12 -51.15
N ASN A 172 -6.25 19.36 -51.20
CA ASN A 172 -6.68 18.43 -50.18
C ASN A 172 -5.56 17.39 -49.98
N THR A 173 -4.84 17.46 -48.88
CA THR A 173 -3.96 16.37 -48.45
C THR A 173 -4.43 15.84 -47.11
N ASN A 174 -4.98 14.61 -47.17
CA ASN A 174 -5.33 13.74 -46.04
C ASN A 174 -4.09 13.36 -45.18
N THR A 175 -3.44 14.30 -44.52
CA THR A 175 -2.29 14.01 -43.65
C THR A 175 -2.69 13.70 -42.19
N ASN A 176 -3.89 14.10 -41.77
CA ASN A 176 -4.38 13.85 -40.42
C ASN A 176 -4.83 12.41 -40.15
N SER A 177 -5.21 11.65 -41.18
CA SER A 177 -5.68 10.27 -41.02
C SER A 177 -4.53 9.26 -40.75
N THR A 178 -3.39 9.49 -41.39
CA THR A 178 -2.25 8.56 -41.29
C THR A 178 -1.55 8.62 -39.93
N ALA A 179 -1.40 9.81 -39.33
CA ALA A 179 -0.83 10.01 -38.01
C ALA A 179 -1.71 9.39 -36.91
N THR A 180 -3.03 9.59 -37.02
CA THR A 180 -4.01 9.01 -36.07
C THR A 180 -4.07 7.49 -36.16
N VAL A 181 -4.04 6.90 -37.37
CA VAL A 181 -4.03 5.45 -37.57
C VAL A 181 -2.74 4.82 -37.05
N THR A 182 -1.58 5.45 -37.26
CA THR A 182 -0.28 4.96 -36.76
C THR A 182 -0.23 4.98 -35.24
N THR A 183 -0.80 6.00 -34.60
CA THR A 183 -0.88 6.12 -33.13
C THR A 183 -1.80 5.06 -32.52
N LEU A 184 -2.96 4.86 -33.12
CA LEU A 184 -3.92 3.81 -32.69
C LEU A 184 -3.33 2.40 -32.85
N THR A 185 -2.64 2.12 -33.94
CA THR A 185 -1.98 0.83 -34.15
C THR A 185 -0.90 0.56 -33.12
N LYS A 186 -0.06 1.55 -32.78
CA LYS A 186 0.96 1.46 -31.75
C LYS A 186 0.35 1.25 -30.34
N LEU A 187 -0.75 1.92 -30.05
CA LEU A 187 -1.47 1.78 -28.79
C LEU A 187 -2.06 0.37 -28.64
N ASN A 188 -2.69 -0.14 -29.71
CA ASN A 188 -3.25 -1.49 -29.72
C ASN A 188 -2.16 -2.59 -29.58
N ALA A 189 -1.03 -2.40 -30.22
CA ALA A 189 0.12 -3.32 -30.08
C ALA A 189 0.69 -3.31 -28.65
N LEU A 190 0.75 -2.13 -28.02
CA LEU A 190 1.18 -1.99 -26.63
C LEU A 190 0.19 -2.67 -25.67
N ASN A 191 -1.09 -2.42 -25.81
CA ASN A 191 -2.13 -3.03 -24.99
C ASN A 191 -2.11 -4.57 -25.11
N SER A 192 -1.87 -5.09 -26.32
CA SER A 192 -1.72 -6.53 -26.53
C SER A 192 -0.48 -7.11 -25.81
N LYS A 193 0.65 -6.40 -25.83
CA LYS A 193 1.86 -6.81 -25.12
C LYS A 193 1.66 -6.79 -23.59
N ILE A 194 1.05 -5.72 -23.06
CA ILE A 194 0.69 -5.60 -21.63
C ILE A 194 -0.21 -6.76 -21.21
N LYS A 195 -1.26 -7.00 -21.99
CA LYS A 195 -2.22 -8.07 -21.74
C LYS A 195 -1.55 -9.44 -21.69
N LEU A 196 -0.67 -9.76 -22.64
CA LEU A 196 0.06 -11.02 -22.68
C LEU A 196 0.98 -11.19 -21.46
N GLN A 197 1.69 -10.14 -21.04
CA GLN A 197 2.51 -10.17 -19.83
C GLN A 197 1.68 -10.40 -18.57
N LEU A 198 0.54 -9.73 -18.44
CA LEU A 198 -0.36 -9.91 -17.30
C LEU A 198 -1.00 -11.30 -17.29
N GLN A 199 -1.43 -11.82 -18.45
CA GLN A 199 -2.04 -13.14 -18.55
C GLN A 199 -1.12 -14.31 -18.19
N SER A 200 0.21 -14.10 -18.24
CA SER A 200 1.15 -15.10 -17.76
C SER A 200 1.25 -15.18 -16.22
N ILE A 201 0.63 -14.23 -15.50
CA ILE A 201 0.83 -14.02 -14.05
C ILE A 201 -0.50 -14.06 -13.30
N VAL A 202 -1.57 -13.53 -13.89
CA VAL A 202 -2.91 -13.44 -13.28
C VAL A 202 -3.98 -14.03 -14.20
N PRO A 203 -5.14 -14.44 -13.68
CA PRO A 203 -6.27 -14.91 -14.49
C PRO A 203 -6.63 -13.94 -15.60
N LYS A 204 -7.07 -14.48 -16.76
CA LYS A 204 -7.36 -13.69 -17.98
C LYS A 204 -8.30 -12.50 -17.72
N THR A 205 -9.36 -12.70 -16.96
CA THR A 205 -10.33 -11.63 -16.62
C THR A 205 -9.67 -10.48 -15.88
N ILE A 206 -8.80 -10.78 -14.91
CA ILE A 206 -8.05 -9.78 -14.15
C ILE A 206 -7.03 -9.08 -15.06
N ALA A 207 -6.35 -9.80 -15.94
CA ALA A 207 -5.42 -9.20 -16.90
C ALA A 207 -6.13 -8.23 -17.86
N ASP A 208 -7.35 -8.56 -18.30
CA ASP A 208 -8.16 -7.71 -19.16
C ASP A 208 -8.57 -6.41 -18.43
N ASP A 209 -9.06 -6.51 -17.20
CA ASP A 209 -9.43 -5.37 -16.36
C ASP A 209 -8.23 -4.47 -16.06
N MET A 210 -7.09 -5.05 -15.67
CA MET A 210 -5.86 -4.32 -15.42
C MET A 210 -5.36 -3.61 -16.69
N THR A 211 -5.43 -4.25 -17.85
CA THR A 211 -5.05 -3.63 -19.12
C THR A 211 -5.91 -2.39 -19.41
N ASN A 212 -7.22 -2.50 -19.20
CA ASN A 212 -8.16 -1.38 -19.38
C ASN A 212 -7.86 -0.24 -18.38
N ILE A 213 -7.63 -0.54 -17.11
CA ILE A 213 -7.27 0.45 -16.08
C ILE A 213 -5.99 1.21 -16.46
N ILE A 214 -4.94 0.47 -16.87
CA ILE A 214 -3.66 1.05 -17.26
C ILE A 214 -3.80 1.90 -18.53
N SER A 215 -4.53 1.41 -19.54
CA SER A 215 -4.72 2.11 -20.82
C SER A 215 -5.49 3.43 -20.65
N ASN A 216 -6.42 3.47 -19.70
CA ASN A 216 -7.22 4.65 -19.38
C ASN A 216 -6.54 5.60 -18.38
N GLY A 217 -5.30 5.30 -17.95
CA GLY A 217 -4.58 6.10 -16.96
C GLY A 217 -5.19 6.07 -15.55
N ALA A 218 -6.14 5.17 -15.30
CA ALA A 218 -6.86 5.03 -14.01
C ALA A 218 -6.08 4.14 -13.02
N TYR A 219 -4.79 4.37 -12.86
CA TYR A 219 -3.92 3.65 -11.93
C TYR A 219 -3.20 4.62 -11.00
N VAL A 220 -2.75 4.09 -9.85
CA VAL A 220 -1.96 4.88 -8.91
C VAL A 220 -0.57 5.14 -9.49
N ASN A 221 -0.28 6.41 -9.78
CA ASN A 221 1.04 6.85 -10.23
C ASN A 221 1.82 7.42 -9.03
N TYR A 222 2.87 6.70 -8.63
CA TYR A 222 3.70 7.12 -7.50
C TYR A 222 4.37 8.49 -7.70
N ASN A 223 4.73 8.86 -8.92
CA ASN A 223 5.32 10.18 -9.17
C ASN A 223 4.30 11.28 -8.88
N ARG A 224 3.06 11.16 -9.37
CA ARG A 224 1.98 12.13 -9.06
C ARG A 224 1.69 12.19 -7.55
N TYR A 225 1.67 11.02 -6.88
CA TYR A 225 1.51 10.96 -5.43
C TYR A 225 2.64 11.69 -4.71
N TYR A 226 3.89 11.48 -5.11
CA TYR A 226 5.05 12.12 -4.49
C TYR A 226 5.12 13.62 -4.76
N ASP A 227 4.70 14.09 -5.93
CA ASP A 227 4.60 15.53 -6.25
C ASP A 227 3.53 16.19 -5.37
N MET A 228 2.38 15.56 -5.20
CA MET A 228 1.31 16.02 -4.30
C MET A 228 1.80 16.05 -2.85
N LEU A 229 2.38 14.96 -2.36
CA LEU A 229 2.91 14.87 -1.01
C LEU A 229 3.99 15.90 -0.74
N HIS A 230 4.88 16.15 -1.71
CA HIS A 230 5.93 17.14 -1.62
C HIS A 230 5.36 18.57 -1.53
N THR A 231 4.34 18.87 -2.33
CA THR A 231 3.62 20.15 -2.27
C THR A 231 2.93 20.35 -0.93
N LEU A 232 2.21 19.33 -0.43
CA LEU A 232 1.59 19.36 0.91
C LEU A 232 2.62 19.56 2.01
N SER A 233 3.74 18.82 1.95
CA SER A 233 4.81 18.92 2.96
C SER A 233 5.43 20.32 3.05
N ARG A 234 5.54 21.03 1.93
CA ARG A 234 6.02 22.43 1.91
C ARG A 234 5.01 23.43 2.43
N ARG A 235 3.73 23.16 2.23
CA ARG A 235 2.63 24.04 2.62
C ARG A 235 2.27 23.90 4.10
N THR A 236 2.42 22.71 4.66
CA THR A 236 2.05 22.40 6.05
C THR A 236 3.11 22.92 7.01
N SER A 237 2.69 23.73 7.99
CA SER A 237 3.59 24.22 9.02
C SER A 237 4.08 23.10 9.94
N THR A 238 5.22 23.28 10.59
CA THR A 238 5.77 22.33 11.58
C THR A 238 4.77 22.04 12.70
N LYS A 239 4.08 23.07 13.20
CA LYS A 239 3.06 22.93 14.23
C LYS A 239 1.85 22.11 13.76
N GLU A 240 1.44 22.28 12.52
CA GLU A 240 0.36 21.52 11.92
C GLU A 240 0.77 20.06 11.68
N LEU A 241 2.03 19.82 11.26
CA LEU A 241 2.56 18.46 11.12
C LEU A 241 2.47 17.67 12.43
N GLU A 242 2.65 18.29 13.59
CA GLU A 242 2.54 17.65 14.90
C GLU A 242 1.16 17.02 15.16
N SER A 243 0.11 17.45 14.48
CA SER A 243 -1.24 16.89 14.66
C SER A 243 -1.45 15.58 13.90
N PHE A 244 -0.66 15.31 12.84
CA PHE A 244 -0.81 14.10 12.03
C PHE A 244 -0.18 12.86 12.68
N GLY A 245 -0.67 11.71 12.27
CA GLY A 245 -0.20 10.42 12.78
C GLY A 245 1.31 10.23 12.65
N GLU A 246 1.93 9.70 13.69
CA GLU A 246 3.37 9.38 13.79
C GLU A 246 4.34 10.59 13.72
N PHE A 247 3.86 11.83 13.55
CA PHE A 247 4.69 13.04 13.63
C PHE A 247 4.96 13.42 15.10
N ASN A 248 5.99 12.85 15.69
CA ASN A 248 6.41 13.06 17.08
C ASN A 248 7.93 13.06 17.19
N GLU A 249 8.45 13.42 18.36
CA GLU A 249 9.87 13.29 18.68
C GLU A 249 10.79 14.16 17.80
N GLY A 250 10.30 15.29 17.28
CA GLY A 250 11.08 16.25 16.49
C GLY A 250 11.18 15.91 15.00
N ILE A 251 10.52 14.84 14.52
CA ILE A 251 10.52 14.47 13.09
C ILE A 251 9.85 15.53 12.23
N GLU A 252 8.88 16.27 12.76
CA GLU A 252 8.19 17.39 12.09
C GLU A 252 9.17 18.47 11.63
N HIS A 253 10.19 18.77 12.43
CA HIS A 253 11.26 19.70 12.04
C HIS A 253 12.14 19.15 10.92
N LEU A 254 12.54 17.87 11.03
CA LEU A 254 13.31 17.20 9.98
C LEU A 254 12.52 17.10 8.68
N TRP A 255 11.22 16.81 8.76
CA TRP A 255 10.31 16.72 7.61
C TRP A 255 10.19 18.06 6.89
N SER A 256 9.89 19.16 7.64
CA SER A 256 9.79 20.51 7.09
C SER A 256 11.08 20.95 6.41
N LYS A 257 12.25 20.66 7.01
CA LYS A 257 13.55 20.94 6.42
C LYS A 257 13.80 20.13 5.15
N ALA A 258 13.48 18.84 5.17
CA ALA A 258 13.68 17.96 4.04
C ALA A 258 12.72 18.26 2.88
N ALA A 259 11.52 18.76 3.15
CA ALA A 259 10.56 19.18 2.13
C ALA A 259 11.08 20.32 1.24
N GLN A 260 12.14 21.03 1.64
CA GLN A 260 12.80 22.06 0.81
C GLN A 260 13.71 21.45 -0.29
N GLN A 261 13.98 20.15 -0.24
CA GLN A 261 14.76 19.48 -1.29
C GLN A 261 14.02 19.57 -2.65
N PRO A 262 14.75 19.54 -3.79
CA PRO A 262 14.14 19.65 -5.12
C PRO A 262 13.13 18.52 -5.44
N THR A 263 13.34 17.34 -4.89
CA THR A 263 12.49 16.16 -5.15
C THR A 263 12.15 15.43 -3.86
N TRP A 264 11.00 14.75 -3.85
CA TRP A 264 10.60 13.90 -2.74
C TRP A 264 11.62 12.80 -2.40
N ASN A 265 12.26 12.22 -3.42
CA ASN A 265 13.27 11.20 -3.20
C ASN A 265 14.51 11.73 -2.44
N LEU A 266 14.91 12.97 -2.68
CA LEU A 266 15.99 13.62 -1.94
C LEU A 266 15.54 13.95 -0.51
N ALA A 267 14.31 14.43 -0.33
CA ALA A 267 13.71 14.67 0.99
C ALA A 267 13.72 13.38 1.84
N MET A 268 13.26 12.27 1.27
CA MET A 268 13.23 10.98 1.97
C MET A 268 14.62 10.47 2.36
N LYS A 269 15.62 10.64 1.50
CA LYS A 269 17.01 10.27 1.82
C LYS A 269 17.57 11.09 2.98
N GLN A 270 17.18 12.35 3.11
CA GLN A 270 17.61 13.24 4.19
C GLN A 270 17.01 12.85 5.55
N ILE A 271 15.73 12.40 5.58
CA ILE A 271 15.03 12.05 6.82
C ILE A 271 15.37 10.62 7.27
N LYS A 272 15.57 9.70 6.31
CA LYS A 272 15.78 8.29 6.62
C LYS A 272 16.95 8.06 7.56
N SER A 273 16.70 7.34 8.65
CA SER A 273 17.68 6.95 9.65
C SER A 273 17.37 5.55 10.20
N LYS A 274 18.17 5.06 11.16
CA LYS A 274 17.84 3.81 11.88
C LYS A 274 16.52 3.94 12.65
N ARG A 275 16.20 5.12 13.19
CA ARG A 275 14.97 5.41 13.93
C ARG A 275 13.77 5.59 13.00
N TYR A 276 13.97 6.25 11.86
CA TYR A 276 12.92 6.57 10.88
C TYR A 276 13.10 5.71 9.62
N THR A 277 12.44 4.53 9.64
CA THR A 277 12.46 3.59 8.51
C THR A 277 11.62 4.13 7.34
N TYR A 278 11.90 3.68 6.11
CA TYR A 278 11.09 4.06 4.95
C TYR A 278 9.60 3.75 5.13
N ALA A 279 9.26 2.59 5.70
CA ALA A 279 7.87 2.22 5.93
C ALA A 279 7.16 3.21 6.88
N ARG A 280 7.83 3.68 7.95
CA ARG A 280 7.29 4.71 8.84
C ARG A 280 7.10 6.04 8.10
N LEU A 281 8.10 6.48 7.32
CA LEU A 281 8.02 7.73 6.56
C LEU A 281 6.94 7.68 5.47
N GLN A 282 6.73 6.53 4.84
CA GLN A 282 5.64 6.34 3.88
C GLN A 282 4.26 6.43 4.54
N ARG A 283 4.08 5.85 5.73
CA ARG A 283 2.83 5.99 6.50
C ARG A 283 2.58 7.44 6.89
N MET A 284 3.60 8.13 7.41
CA MET A 284 3.50 9.56 7.75
C MET A 284 3.08 10.39 6.53
N GLY A 285 3.66 10.12 5.36
CA GLY A 285 3.25 10.75 4.11
C GLY A 285 1.78 10.46 3.75
N ALA A 286 1.33 9.21 3.93
CA ALA A 286 -0.05 8.83 3.70
C ALA A 286 -1.01 9.53 4.70
N TYR A 287 -0.63 9.61 5.98
CA TYR A 287 -1.41 10.32 6.99
C TYR A 287 -1.55 11.82 6.68
N LEU A 288 -0.45 12.47 6.28
CA LEU A 288 -0.49 13.86 5.83
C LEU A 288 -1.39 14.05 4.61
N THR A 289 -1.27 13.17 3.62
CA THR A 289 -2.05 13.24 2.36
C THR A 289 -3.55 13.05 2.59
N LEU A 290 -3.92 12.14 3.50
CA LEU A 290 -5.31 11.80 3.81
C LEU A 290 -5.91 12.61 4.97
N GLY A 291 -5.13 13.47 5.61
CA GLY A 291 -5.59 14.24 6.76
C GLY A 291 -5.79 13.41 8.03
N ILE A 292 -5.08 12.27 8.18
CA ILE A 292 -5.24 11.37 9.33
C ILE A 292 -4.48 11.93 10.53
N GLN A 293 -5.21 12.36 11.52
CA GLN A 293 -4.69 12.95 12.76
C GLN A 293 -4.42 11.89 13.84
N LYS A 294 -3.66 12.26 14.86
CA LYS A 294 -3.27 11.37 15.97
C LYS A 294 -4.44 10.86 16.78
N ASP A 295 -5.40 11.74 17.08
CA ASP A 295 -6.60 11.42 17.83
C ASP A 295 -7.45 10.35 17.10
N LEU A 296 -7.58 10.47 15.78
CA LEU A 296 -8.28 9.48 14.97
C LEU A 296 -7.59 8.09 15.03
N LEU A 297 -6.24 8.05 14.99
CA LEU A 297 -5.51 6.80 15.16
C LEU A 297 -5.65 6.22 16.57
N GLN A 298 -5.68 7.07 17.57
CA GLN A 298 -5.90 6.68 18.97
C GLN A 298 -7.30 6.10 19.16
N SER A 299 -8.33 6.78 18.66
CA SER A 299 -9.71 6.27 18.69
C SER A 299 -9.83 4.94 17.93
N ALA A 300 -9.23 4.82 16.74
CA ALA A 300 -9.21 3.57 15.98
C ALA A 300 -8.58 2.41 16.77
N MET A 301 -7.50 2.66 17.51
CA MET A 301 -6.87 1.63 18.35
C MET A 301 -7.78 1.23 19.52
N GLN A 302 -8.49 2.17 20.13
CA GLN A 302 -9.35 1.92 21.29
C GLN A 302 -10.68 1.28 20.90
N GLU A 303 -11.33 1.79 19.85
CA GLU A 303 -12.70 1.39 19.48
C GLU A 303 -12.73 0.21 18.51
N GLY A 304 -11.70 0.05 17.66
CA GLY A 304 -11.68 -0.93 16.58
C GLY A 304 -12.53 -0.51 15.38
N PRO A 305 -12.62 -1.38 14.33
CA PRO A 305 -13.39 -1.11 13.13
C PRO A 305 -14.89 -0.95 13.48
N GLN A 306 -15.48 0.16 13.01
CA GLN A 306 -16.89 0.50 13.24
C GLN A 306 -17.81 -0.03 12.13
N TYR A 307 -17.24 -0.53 11.04
CA TYR A 307 -17.96 -1.12 9.91
C TYR A 307 -17.02 -2.07 9.15
N ALA A 308 -17.61 -2.94 8.33
CA ALA A 308 -16.88 -3.74 7.34
C ALA A 308 -17.43 -3.46 5.94
N ARG A 309 -16.56 -3.12 4.99
CA ARG A 309 -16.97 -2.87 3.60
C ARG A 309 -16.90 -4.15 2.79
N LEU A 310 -18.04 -4.56 2.27
CA LEU A 310 -18.18 -5.71 1.41
C LEU A 310 -17.79 -5.34 -0.02
N LEU A 311 -16.76 -6.01 -0.55
CA LEU A 311 -16.26 -5.77 -1.91
C LEU A 311 -16.88 -6.72 -2.93
N ALA A 312 -16.98 -8.02 -2.57
CA ALA A 312 -17.53 -9.05 -3.43
C ALA A 312 -18.00 -10.26 -2.61
N PHE A 313 -18.92 -11.04 -3.16
CA PHE A 313 -19.36 -12.32 -2.60
C PHE A 313 -19.95 -13.21 -3.72
N ASN A 314 -19.93 -14.52 -3.48
CA ASN A 314 -20.62 -15.53 -4.30
C ASN A 314 -21.87 -16.06 -3.58
N ASP A 315 -22.52 -17.07 -4.13
CA ASP A 315 -23.75 -17.66 -3.56
C ASP A 315 -23.53 -18.22 -2.13
N ARG A 316 -22.38 -18.83 -1.87
CA ARG A 316 -22.00 -19.28 -0.53
C ARG A 316 -21.81 -18.12 0.43
N GLY A 317 -21.12 -17.07 -0.02
CA GLY A 317 -20.94 -15.84 0.74
C GLY A 317 -22.27 -15.16 1.03
N SER A 318 -23.20 -15.15 0.07
CA SER A 318 -24.55 -14.60 0.26
C SER A 318 -25.32 -15.28 1.40
N GLN A 319 -25.13 -16.58 1.60
CA GLN A 319 -25.76 -17.30 2.72
C GLN A 319 -25.16 -16.88 4.07
N TRP A 320 -23.82 -16.74 4.13
CA TRP A 320 -23.13 -16.30 5.34
C TRP A 320 -23.48 -14.86 5.71
N LEU A 321 -23.70 -13.97 4.72
CA LEU A 321 -24.09 -12.57 4.94
C LEU A 321 -25.48 -12.39 5.59
N ARG A 322 -26.26 -13.46 5.77
CA ARG A 322 -27.54 -13.43 6.49
C ARG A 322 -27.40 -13.54 8.02
N ASN A 323 -26.17 -13.80 8.51
CA ASN A 323 -25.90 -13.80 9.94
C ASN A 323 -25.92 -12.39 10.51
N ASP A 324 -26.20 -12.27 11.80
CA ASP A 324 -26.02 -11.04 12.55
C ASP A 324 -24.54 -10.83 12.90
N PHE A 325 -24.06 -9.59 12.76
CA PHE A 325 -22.69 -9.22 13.06
C PHE A 325 -22.65 -8.08 14.08
N GLU A 326 -21.53 -7.96 14.81
CA GLU A 326 -21.36 -6.90 15.81
C GLU A 326 -21.19 -5.50 15.17
N ILE A 327 -20.80 -5.43 13.90
CA ILE A 327 -20.62 -4.20 13.12
C ILE A 327 -21.40 -4.25 11.81
N PRO A 328 -21.86 -3.10 11.29
CA PRO A 328 -22.59 -3.08 10.02
C PRO A 328 -21.71 -3.45 8.84
N LEU A 329 -22.30 -4.20 7.90
CA LEU A 329 -21.72 -4.45 6.56
C LEU A 329 -22.26 -3.42 5.59
N ILE A 330 -21.35 -2.73 4.88
CA ILE A 330 -21.69 -1.72 3.89
C ILE A 330 -21.20 -2.13 2.51
N GLN A 331 -22.00 -1.92 1.46
CA GLN A 331 -21.64 -2.22 0.06
C GLN A 331 -21.27 -0.98 -0.72
N LYS A 332 -21.89 0.14 -0.42
CA LYS A 332 -21.67 1.44 -1.08
C LYS A 332 -21.58 2.54 -0.02
N TRP A 333 -20.80 3.55 -0.31
CA TRP A 333 -20.80 4.81 0.43
C TRP A 333 -21.92 5.69 -0.08
#